data_380ef59a7cea0b73c822906cd9599d5c
#
_entry.id   380ef59a7cea0b73c822906cd9599d5c
#
_cell.length_a   1.000
_cell.length_b   1.000
_cell.length_c   1.000
_cell.angle_alpha   90.00
_cell.angle_beta   90.00
_cell.angle_gamma   90.00
#
_symmetry.space_group_name_H-M   'P 1'
#
loop_
_entity.id
_entity.type
_entity.pdbx_description
1 polymer ?
#
loop_
_entity_poly.entity_id
_entity_poly.type
_entity_poly.pdbx_seq_one_letter_code
_entity_poly.pdbx_strand_id
1 'polypeptide(L)'
;MQLEARGDASWENLVAATDTFMLYASQAPELTGVSSALQSEIPQLYFNVDRDRAKFLGIPLTDIFSTMKAYLGSVYVNDFNMFNRIYKVYIQAEAPYRATRDNLGLFFVRAQNGSMVPLTALGTTSYTTGPGTIKRFNMFTTAAISAVAAPGYSSGEAMAAMQRIAREHLPENIGLEWSGLSYQ
;
A
#
# COMPACT_ATOMS: atom_id res chain seq x y z
N MET A 1 -13.62 13.58 -1.15
CA MET A 1 -13.72 13.55 0.33
C MET A 1 -12.62 12.68 0.90
N GLN A 2 -12.10 13.00 2.07
CA GLN A 2 -11.14 12.19 2.81
C GLN A 2 -11.76 11.76 4.14
N LEU A 3 -11.73 10.45 4.44
CA LEU A 3 -11.96 9.96 5.78
C LEU A 3 -10.61 9.92 6.51
N GLU A 4 -10.53 10.48 7.69
CA GLU A 4 -9.30 10.62 8.47
C GLU A 4 -9.38 9.80 9.75
N ALA A 5 -8.40 8.93 9.99
CA ALA A 5 -8.24 8.25 11.27
C ALA A 5 -7.65 9.25 12.27
N ARG A 6 -8.46 9.71 13.23
CA ARG A 6 -8.11 10.70 14.26
C ARG A 6 -7.96 10.04 15.62
N GLY A 7 -7.19 10.68 16.50
CA GLY A 7 -6.99 10.21 17.87
C GLY A 7 -6.37 8.82 17.92
N ASP A 8 -7.08 7.86 18.48
CA ASP A 8 -6.71 6.47 18.68
C ASP A 8 -7.17 5.52 17.55
N ALA A 9 -7.72 6.07 16.45
CA ALA A 9 -8.21 5.25 15.34
C ALA A 9 -7.07 4.48 14.67
N SER A 10 -7.19 3.15 14.69
CA SER A 10 -6.27 2.25 14.00
C SER A 10 -6.52 2.20 12.49
N TRP A 11 -5.61 1.53 11.76
CA TRP A 11 -5.81 1.22 10.34
C TRP A 11 -7.08 0.41 10.10
N GLU A 12 -7.33 -0.58 10.94
CA GLU A 12 -8.50 -1.45 10.86
C GLU A 12 -9.80 -0.67 11.09
N ASN A 13 -9.79 0.32 11.99
CA ASN A 13 -10.93 1.24 12.18
C ASN A 13 -11.21 2.04 10.92
N LEU A 14 -10.16 2.54 10.25
CA LEU A 14 -10.31 3.29 8.99
C LEU A 14 -10.85 2.41 7.87
N VAL A 15 -10.38 1.16 7.75
CA VAL A 15 -10.88 0.20 6.75
C VAL A 15 -12.35 -0.08 7.00
N ALA A 16 -12.74 -0.48 8.21
CA ALA A 16 -14.13 -0.78 8.56
C ALA A 16 -15.07 0.42 8.37
N ALA A 17 -14.61 1.62 8.72
CA ALA A 17 -15.36 2.86 8.50
C ALA A 17 -15.52 3.16 7.00
N THR A 18 -14.48 2.92 6.21
CA THR A 18 -14.54 3.10 4.75
C THR A 18 -15.55 2.14 4.12
N ASP A 19 -15.52 0.87 4.50
CA ASP A 19 -16.46 -0.14 3.99
C ASP A 19 -17.90 0.19 4.39
N THR A 20 -18.12 0.60 5.63
CA THR A 20 -19.42 1.05 6.12
C THR A 20 -19.91 2.26 5.33
N PHE A 21 -19.06 3.26 5.13
CA PHE A 21 -19.41 4.43 4.34
C PHE A 21 -19.75 4.06 2.88
N MET A 22 -18.94 3.22 2.24
CA MET A 22 -19.15 2.78 0.88
C MET A 22 -20.50 2.04 0.71
N LEU A 23 -20.86 1.21 1.70
CA LEU A 23 -22.15 0.50 1.72
C LEU A 23 -23.33 1.47 1.68
N TYR A 24 -23.37 2.44 2.59
CA TYR A 24 -24.49 3.41 2.66
C TYR A 24 -24.44 4.42 1.52
N ALA A 25 -23.27 4.88 1.10
CA ALA A 25 -23.13 5.80 0.00
C ALA A 25 -23.56 5.20 -1.35
N SER A 26 -23.36 3.90 -1.56
CA SER A 26 -23.81 3.21 -2.77
C SER A 26 -25.35 3.06 -2.86
N GLN A 27 -26.05 3.14 -1.72
CA GLN A 27 -27.50 3.06 -1.63
C GLN A 27 -28.19 4.45 -1.67
N ALA A 28 -27.43 5.51 -1.56
CA ALA A 28 -27.96 6.88 -1.55
C ALA A 28 -28.38 7.31 -2.96
N PRO A 29 -29.64 7.74 -3.17
CA PRO A 29 -30.13 8.12 -4.49
C PRO A 29 -29.46 9.36 -5.07
N GLU A 30 -28.84 10.19 -4.23
CA GLU A 30 -28.12 11.40 -4.62
C GLU A 30 -26.73 11.12 -5.20
N LEU A 31 -26.21 9.88 -5.02
CA LEU A 31 -24.84 9.52 -5.34
C LEU A 31 -24.77 8.44 -6.43
N THR A 32 -23.78 8.55 -7.31
CA THR A 32 -23.42 7.52 -8.26
C THR A 32 -21.92 7.41 -8.42
N GLY A 33 -21.43 6.25 -8.89
CA GLY A 33 -19.98 6.02 -9.10
C GLY A 33 -19.15 6.15 -7.83
N VAL A 34 -19.72 5.78 -6.68
CA VAL A 34 -18.99 5.81 -5.41
C VAL A 34 -17.82 4.84 -5.45
N SER A 35 -16.63 5.33 -5.15
CA SER A 35 -15.40 4.54 -5.18
C SER A 35 -14.42 4.98 -4.09
N SER A 36 -13.66 4.03 -3.58
CA SER A 36 -12.57 4.30 -2.64
C SER A 36 -11.22 3.94 -3.26
N ALA A 37 -10.22 4.78 -3.00
CA ALA A 37 -8.82 4.49 -3.36
C ALA A 37 -8.08 3.69 -2.28
N LEU A 38 -8.77 3.27 -1.22
CA LEU A 38 -8.18 2.48 -0.15
C LEU A 38 -7.94 1.04 -0.63
N GLN A 39 -6.69 0.60 -0.57
CA GLN A 39 -6.28 -0.76 -0.87
C GLN A 39 -5.83 -1.43 0.42
N SER A 40 -6.77 -2.06 1.12
CA SER A 40 -6.53 -2.63 2.46
C SER A 40 -5.99 -4.06 2.41
N GLU A 41 -6.35 -4.85 1.40
CA GLU A 41 -6.12 -6.29 1.35
C GLU A 41 -5.38 -6.70 0.07
N ILE A 42 -4.19 -6.14 -0.15
CA ILE A 42 -3.35 -6.60 -1.25
C ILE A 42 -2.61 -7.87 -0.82
N PRO A 43 -2.69 -8.95 -1.60
CA PRO A 43 -1.90 -10.16 -1.35
C PRO A 43 -0.40 -9.83 -1.37
N GLN A 44 0.30 -10.23 -0.33
CA GLN A 44 1.73 -9.99 -0.13
C GLN A 44 2.44 -11.29 0.21
N LEU A 45 3.70 -11.39 -0.19
CA LEU A 45 4.59 -12.46 0.23
C LEU A 45 5.46 -11.94 1.39
N TYR A 46 5.21 -12.47 2.58
CA TYR A 46 6.01 -12.17 3.76
C TYR A 46 7.19 -13.14 3.84
N PHE A 47 8.40 -12.61 3.99
CA PHE A 47 9.61 -13.38 4.20
C PHE A 47 10.08 -13.21 5.64
N ASN A 48 9.95 -14.28 6.44
CA ASN A 48 10.40 -14.32 7.81
C ASN A 48 11.86 -14.79 7.87
N VAL A 49 12.76 -13.85 8.12
CA VAL A 49 14.22 -14.15 8.20
C VAL A 49 14.53 -14.85 9.51
N ASP A 50 15.21 -16.01 9.43
CA ASP A 50 15.83 -16.67 10.56
C ASP A 50 17.13 -15.92 10.94
N ARG A 51 16.99 -15.05 11.93
CA ARG A 51 18.09 -14.17 12.37
C ARG A 51 19.24 -14.93 13.02
N ASP A 52 18.94 -16.03 13.73
CA ASP A 52 19.96 -16.85 14.39
C ASP A 52 20.79 -17.61 13.36
N ARG A 53 20.11 -18.15 12.35
CA ARG A 53 20.77 -18.82 11.23
C ARG A 53 21.60 -17.85 10.39
N ALA A 54 21.08 -16.65 10.09
CA ALA A 54 21.85 -15.62 9.39
C ALA A 54 23.12 -15.25 10.16
N LYS A 55 23.01 -15.05 11.48
CA LYS A 55 24.13 -14.76 12.36
C LYS A 55 25.15 -15.91 12.42
N PHE A 56 24.66 -17.15 12.52
CA PHE A 56 25.53 -18.34 12.53
C PHE A 56 26.35 -18.47 11.24
N LEU A 57 25.76 -18.14 10.09
CA LEU A 57 26.41 -18.16 8.78
C LEU A 57 27.25 -16.90 8.51
N GLY A 58 27.27 -15.94 9.44
CA GLY A 58 27.99 -14.68 9.28
C GLY A 58 27.41 -13.80 8.18
N ILE A 59 26.09 -13.83 7.97
CA ILE A 59 25.43 -13.03 6.95
C ILE A 59 24.73 -11.84 7.62
N PRO A 60 25.14 -10.59 7.33
CA PRO A 60 24.44 -9.41 7.80
C PRO A 60 23.00 -9.34 7.29
N LEU A 61 22.05 -8.96 8.14
CA LEU A 61 20.65 -8.80 7.74
C LEU A 61 20.49 -7.75 6.63
N THR A 62 21.33 -6.72 6.64
CA THR A 62 21.39 -5.70 5.59
C THR A 62 21.65 -6.30 4.22
N ASP A 63 22.49 -7.32 4.11
CA ASP A 63 22.83 -7.97 2.84
C ASP A 63 21.68 -8.83 2.34
N ILE A 64 20.96 -9.49 3.25
CA ILE A 64 19.74 -10.23 2.93
C ILE A 64 18.70 -9.28 2.33
N PHE A 65 18.38 -8.18 3.03
CA PHE A 65 17.36 -7.24 2.59
C PHE A 65 17.77 -6.45 1.34
N SER A 66 19.05 -6.08 1.19
CA SER A 66 19.53 -5.41 -0.01
C SER A 66 19.51 -6.33 -1.23
N THR A 67 19.81 -7.61 -1.06
CA THR A 67 19.68 -8.62 -2.11
C THR A 67 18.21 -8.78 -2.53
N MET A 68 17.30 -8.95 -1.56
CA MET A 68 15.86 -9.03 -1.85
C MET A 68 15.36 -7.76 -2.55
N LYS A 69 15.76 -6.58 -2.09
CA LYS A 69 15.40 -5.32 -2.72
C LYS A 69 15.90 -5.24 -4.17
N ALA A 70 17.14 -5.66 -4.42
CA ALA A 70 17.73 -5.59 -5.77
C ALA A 70 17.04 -6.52 -6.75
N TYR A 71 16.75 -7.74 -6.36
CA TYR A 71 16.19 -8.75 -7.26
C TYR A 71 14.66 -8.68 -7.36
N LEU A 72 13.95 -8.54 -6.25
CA LEU A 72 12.49 -8.60 -6.21
C LEU A 72 11.83 -7.23 -6.39
N GLY A 73 12.45 -6.18 -5.86
CA GLY A 73 12.00 -4.80 -6.02
C GLY A 73 12.65 -4.14 -7.23
N SER A 74 13.48 -3.19 -6.97
CA SER A 74 14.42 -2.59 -7.93
C SER A 74 15.43 -1.74 -7.17
N VAL A 75 16.62 -1.60 -7.73
CA VAL A 75 17.63 -0.67 -7.22
C VAL A 75 17.92 0.36 -8.29
N TYR A 76 17.72 1.62 -7.92
CA TYR A 76 18.20 2.73 -8.71
C TYR A 76 19.74 2.77 -8.64
N VAL A 77 20.38 2.77 -9.80
CA VAL A 77 21.84 2.72 -9.92
C VAL A 77 22.40 4.09 -10.24
N ASN A 78 21.90 4.72 -11.30
CA ASN A 78 22.36 6.02 -11.77
C ASN A 78 21.42 6.57 -12.85
N ASP A 79 21.69 7.80 -13.29
CA ASP A 79 21.06 8.44 -14.44
C ASP A 79 22.04 8.56 -15.61
N PHE A 80 21.50 8.59 -16.82
CA PHE A 80 22.27 9.01 -18.00
C PHE A 80 21.45 9.96 -18.87
N ASN A 81 22.16 10.85 -19.57
CA ASN A 81 21.55 11.83 -20.45
C ASN A 81 21.58 11.32 -21.90
N MET A 82 20.42 11.28 -22.54
CA MET A 82 20.28 10.95 -23.96
C MET A 82 19.11 11.75 -24.56
N PHE A 83 19.28 12.29 -25.77
CA PHE A 83 18.26 13.08 -26.48
C PHE A 83 17.67 14.23 -25.62
N ASN A 84 18.52 14.95 -24.90
CA ASN A 84 18.12 16.06 -23.99
C ASN A 84 17.16 15.66 -22.85
N ARG A 85 17.15 14.36 -22.47
CA ARG A 85 16.34 13.84 -21.36
C ARG A 85 17.24 13.05 -20.41
N ILE A 86 16.85 13.06 -19.14
CA ILE A 86 17.48 12.25 -18.11
C ILE A 86 16.74 10.93 -18.00
N TYR A 87 17.45 9.81 -18.16
CA TYR A 87 16.94 8.47 -18.03
C TYR A 87 17.50 7.83 -16.76
N LYS A 88 16.61 7.28 -15.94
CA LYS A 88 17.00 6.57 -14.71
C LYS A 88 17.25 5.11 -15.01
N VAL A 89 18.37 4.59 -14.47
CA VAL A 89 18.73 3.18 -14.61
C VAL A 89 18.33 2.43 -13.35
N TYR A 90 17.50 1.41 -13.51
CA TYR A 90 17.11 0.49 -12.46
C TYR A 90 17.55 -0.93 -12.80
N ILE A 91 18.03 -1.66 -11.78
CA ILE A 91 18.36 -3.09 -11.89
C ILE A 91 17.33 -3.88 -11.08
N GLN A 92 16.84 -4.95 -11.68
CA GLN A 92 15.96 -5.94 -11.03
C GLN A 92 16.09 -7.29 -11.74
N ALA A 93 15.64 -8.37 -11.11
CA ALA A 93 15.52 -9.65 -11.79
C ALA A 93 14.43 -9.59 -12.87
N GLU A 94 14.59 -10.33 -13.94
CA GLU A 94 13.55 -10.46 -14.96
C GLU A 94 12.27 -11.08 -14.40
N ALA A 95 11.13 -10.73 -14.98
CA ALA A 95 9.81 -11.12 -14.48
C ALA A 95 9.64 -12.65 -14.24
N PRO A 96 10.09 -13.56 -15.11
CA PRO A 96 9.97 -15.00 -14.88
C PRO A 96 10.67 -15.48 -13.60
N TYR A 97 11.80 -14.85 -13.24
CA TYR A 97 12.62 -15.25 -12.09
C TYR A 97 12.13 -14.67 -10.75
N ARG A 98 11.13 -13.79 -10.75
CA ARG A 98 10.53 -13.19 -9.55
C ARG A 98 9.01 -13.36 -9.46
N ALA A 99 8.44 -14.20 -10.33
CA ALA A 99 6.99 -14.37 -10.44
C ALA A 99 6.40 -15.29 -9.36
N THR A 100 7.17 -16.24 -8.84
CA THR A 100 6.69 -17.25 -7.90
C THR A 100 7.53 -17.28 -6.63
N ARG A 101 6.92 -17.78 -5.55
CA ARG A 101 7.59 -17.97 -4.25
C ARG A 101 8.83 -18.85 -4.36
N ASP A 102 8.77 -19.90 -5.17
CA ASP A 102 9.83 -20.88 -5.30
C ASP A 102 11.10 -20.29 -5.95
N ASN A 103 10.94 -19.23 -6.73
CA ASN A 103 12.05 -18.52 -7.35
C ASN A 103 12.99 -17.82 -6.35
N LEU A 104 12.58 -17.66 -5.07
CA LEU A 104 13.47 -17.16 -4.02
C LEU A 104 14.72 -18.02 -3.83
N GLY A 105 14.65 -19.30 -4.16
CA GLY A 105 15.80 -20.22 -4.13
C GLY A 105 16.87 -19.92 -5.19
N LEU A 106 16.55 -19.11 -6.20
CA LEU A 106 17.49 -18.70 -7.25
C LEU A 106 18.38 -17.51 -6.83
N PHE A 107 18.05 -16.84 -5.72
CA PHE A 107 18.78 -15.68 -5.23
C PHE A 107 19.69 -16.06 -4.06
N PHE A 108 20.93 -15.63 -4.13
CA PHE A 108 21.97 -15.99 -3.17
C PHE A 108 22.52 -14.75 -2.48
N VAL A 109 22.87 -14.90 -1.21
CA VAL A 109 23.59 -13.91 -0.42
C VAL A 109 24.97 -14.47 -0.10
N ARG A 110 25.99 -13.62 -0.12
CA ARG A 110 27.36 -14.01 0.19
C ARG A 110 27.58 -13.99 1.69
N ALA A 111 28.02 -15.11 2.27
CA ALA A 111 28.48 -15.21 3.65
C ALA A 111 29.90 -14.65 3.82
N GLN A 112 30.31 -14.37 5.07
CA GLN A 112 31.63 -13.83 5.38
C GLN A 112 32.78 -14.73 4.93
N ASN A 113 32.57 -16.05 4.93
CA ASN A 113 33.54 -17.04 4.43
C ASN A 113 33.58 -17.12 2.91
N GLY A 114 32.83 -16.30 2.17
CA GLY A 114 32.74 -16.27 0.73
C GLY A 114 31.76 -17.25 0.10
N SER A 115 31.14 -18.12 0.87
CA SER A 115 30.14 -19.07 0.36
C SER A 115 28.84 -18.35 -0.05
N MET A 116 28.16 -18.89 -1.07
CA MET A 116 26.87 -18.37 -1.55
C MET A 116 25.73 -19.16 -0.92
N VAL A 117 24.86 -18.50 -0.18
CA VAL A 117 23.75 -19.09 0.57
C VAL A 117 22.43 -18.66 -0.08
N PRO A 118 21.55 -19.60 -0.50
CA PRO A 118 20.27 -19.23 -1.09
C PRO A 118 19.32 -18.59 -0.06
N LEU A 119 18.48 -17.63 -0.49
CA LEU A 119 17.53 -16.95 0.41
C LEU A 119 16.62 -17.94 1.13
N THR A 120 16.21 -19.02 0.47
CA THR A 120 15.37 -20.08 1.08
C THR A 120 16.01 -20.79 2.27
N ALA A 121 17.34 -20.75 2.40
CA ALA A 121 18.05 -21.28 3.56
C ALA A 121 18.08 -20.28 4.74
N LEU A 122 17.74 -19.01 4.51
CA LEU A 122 17.83 -17.92 5.49
C LEU A 122 16.47 -17.52 6.07
N GLY A 123 15.37 -18.17 5.67
CA GLY A 123 14.06 -17.85 6.18
C GLY A 123 12.95 -18.64 5.51
N THR A 124 11.73 -18.35 5.94
CA THR A 124 10.50 -18.97 5.43
C THR A 124 9.58 -17.93 4.82
N THR A 125 8.75 -18.34 3.88
CA THR A 125 7.78 -17.46 3.22
C THR A 125 6.36 -17.87 3.58
N SER A 126 5.50 -16.88 3.77
CA SER A 126 4.06 -17.07 3.92
C SER A 126 3.29 -16.02 3.11
N TYR A 127 2.11 -16.37 2.64
CA TYR A 127 1.19 -15.39 2.07
C TYR A 127 0.50 -14.65 3.21
N THR A 128 0.37 -13.35 3.04
CA THR A 128 -0.35 -12.46 3.94
C THR A 128 -1.11 -11.43 3.11
N THR A 129 -2.00 -10.69 3.73
CA THR A 129 -2.65 -9.51 3.13
C THR A 129 -2.22 -8.27 3.91
N GLY A 130 -2.17 -7.16 3.21
CA GLY A 130 -1.81 -5.90 3.85
C GLY A 130 -2.09 -4.70 2.95
N PRO A 131 -1.94 -3.48 3.49
CA PRO A 131 -2.15 -2.27 2.71
C PRO A 131 -1.11 -2.12 1.61
N GLY A 132 -1.57 -1.82 0.39
CA GLY A 132 -0.67 -1.53 -0.73
C GLY A 132 0.01 -0.17 -0.59
N THR A 133 -0.76 0.83 -0.17
CA THR A 133 -0.27 2.20 0.05
C THR A 133 -1.06 2.83 1.19
N ILE A 134 -0.37 3.37 2.16
CA ILE A 134 -0.97 4.19 3.22
C ILE A 134 -0.82 5.66 2.84
N LYS A 135 -1.95 6.31 2.57
CA LYS A 135 -1.99 7.75 2.28
C LYS A 135 -2.25 8.54 3.55
N ARG A 136 -1.68 9.75 3.59
CA ARG A 136 -1.93 10.72 4.67
C ARG A 136 -2.41 12.04 4.09
N PHE A 137 -3.38 12.64 4.77
CA PHE A 137 -3.89 13.98 4.51
C PHE A 137 -3.95 14.72 5.84
N ASN A 138 -3.49 15.95 5.91
CA ASN A 138 -3.39 16.72 7.16
C ASN A 138 -2.70 15.95 8.31
N MET A 139 -1.67 15.15 8.00
CA MET A 139 -0.93 14.28 8.95
C MET A 139 -1.70 13.02 9.42
N PHE A 140 -2.99 12.90 9.16
CA PHE A 140 -3.79 11.71 9.49
C PHE A 140 -3.71 10.66 8.40
N THR A 141 -3.79 9.38 8.77
CA THR A 141 -3.97 8.29 7.81
C THR A 141 -5.38 8.40 7.22
N THR A 142 -5.50 8.35 5.89
CA THR A 142 -6.76 8.64 5.21
C THR A 142 -7.16 7.62 4.17
N ALA A 143 -8.48 7.53 3.96
CA ALA A 143 -9.13 6.89 2.82
C ALA A 143 -9.77 7.97 1.94
N ALA A 144 -9.32 8.07 0.69
CA ALA A 144 -9.95 8.95 -0.29
C ALA A 144 -11.20 8.29 -0.88
N ILE A 145 -12.33 8.97 -0.81
CA ILE A 145 -13.59 8.53 -1.40
C ILE A 145 -14.03 9.54 -2.46
N SER A 146 -14.41 9.02 -3.61
CA SER A 146 -14.94 9.80 -4.74
C SER A 146 -16.34 9.33 -5.08
N ALA A 147 -17.22 10.27 -5.39
CA ALA A 147 -18.57 10.03 -5.89
C ALA A 147 -18.94 11.16 -6.85
N VAL A 148 -19.95 10.90 -7.68
CA VAL A 148 -20.53 11.87 -8.60
C VAL A 148 -21.99 12.06 -8.22
N ALA A 149 -22.53 13.26 -8.41
CA ALA A 149 -23.97 13.51 -8.24
C ALA A 149 -24.76 12.64 -9.22
N ALA A 150 -25.80 11.97 -8.74
CA ALA A 150 -26.69 11.18 -9.58
C ALA A 150 -27.51 12.10 -10.51
N PRO A 151 -28.02 11.59 -11.65
CA PRO A 151 -28.86 12.38 -12.55
C PRO A 151 -30.05 12.99 -11.80
N GLY A 152 -30.25 14.30 -11.94
CA GLY A 152 -31.29 15.05 -11.27
C GLY A 152 -30.87 15.68 -9.91
N TYR A 153 -29.67 15.41 -9.42
CA TYR A 153 -29.15 16.00 -8.20
C TYR A 153 -27.96 16.95 -8.49
N SER A 154 -27.85 17.99 -7.69
CA SER A 154 -26.73 18.93 -7.73
C SER A 154 -25.51 18.37 -6.97
N SER A 155 -24.33 18.94 -7.25
CA SER A 155 -23.11 18.61 -6.48
C SER A 155 -23.26 18.95 -4.99
N GLY A 156 -23.98 20.02 -4.65
CA GLY A 156 -24.27 20.39 -3.27
C GLY A 156 -25.12 19.34 -2.53
N GLU A 157 -26.14 18.79 -3.19
CA GLU A 157 -26.97 17.72 -2.61
C GLU A 157 -26.16 16.43 -2.42
N ALA A 158 -25.31 16.08 -3.40
CA ALA A 158 -24.39 14.96 -3.28
C ALA A 158 -23.41 15.12 -2.09
N MET A 159 -22.85 16.32 -1.92
CA MET A 159 -21.98 16.64 -0.78
C MET A 159 -22.74 16.56 0.57
N ALA A 160 -23.95 17.09 0.62
CA ALA A 160 -24.80 17.01 1.80
C ALA A 160 -25.16 15.56 2.16
N ALA A 161 -25.43 14.72 1.16
CA ALA A 161 -25.68 13.28 1.35
C ALA A 161 -24.46 12.57 1.93
N MET A 162 -23.25 12.83 1.40
CA MET A 162 -22.01 12.26 1.94
C MET A 162 -21.75 12.69 3.39
N GLN A 163 -22.02 13.97 3.73
CA GLN A 163 -21.89 14.44 5.11
C GLN A 163 -22.89 13.81 6.05
N ARG A 164 -24.15 13.64 5.60
CA ARG A 164 -25.20 12.97 6.38
C ARG A 164 -24.80 11.54 6.69
N ILE A 165 -24.41 10.76 5.67
CA ILE A 165 -23.98 9.36 5.82
C ILE A 165 -22.81 9.26 6.81
N ALA A 166 -21.83 10.15 6.71
CA ALA A 166 -20.69 10.15 7.61
C ALA A 166 -21.12 10.39 9.07
N ARG A 167 -22.02 11.36 9.34
CA ARG A 167 -22.50 11.66 10.70
C ARG A 167 -23.33 10.53 11.30
N GLU A 168 -24.10 9.82 10.47
CA GLU A 168 -25.04 8.79 10.92
C GLU A 168 -24.35 7.43 11.17
N HIS A 169 -23.28 7.15 10.43
CA HIS A 169 -22.72 5.79 10.35
C HIS A 169 -21.24 5.66 10.70
N LEU A 170 -20.50 6.77 10.80
CA LEU A 170 -19.08 6.70 11.15
C LEU A 170 -18.86 6.97 12.65
N PRO A 171 -17.86 6.29 13.26
CA PRO A 171 -17.49 6.53 14.63
C PRO A 171 -16.81 7.91 14.78
N GLU A 172 -16.86 8.47 16.01
CA GLU A 172 -16.36 9.82 16.32
C GLU A 172 -14.86 10.01 16.04
N ASN A 173 -14.07 8.93 16.11
CA ASN A 173 -12.64 8.96 15.83
C ASN A 173 -12.30 8.87 14.33
N ILE A 174 -13.29 8.88 13.44
CA ILE A 174 -13.12 9.03 12.00
C ILE A 174 -13.62 10.41 11.58
N GLY A 175 -12.68 11.28 11.23
CA GLY A 175 -12.97 12.61 10.71
C GLY A 175 -13.33 12.59 9.22
N LEU A 176 -14.03 13.64 8.78
CA LEU A 176 -14.34 13.88 7.38
C LEU A 176 -13.75 15.22 6.96
N GLU A 177 -12.99 15.23 5.87
CA GLU A 177 -12.47 16.45 5.25
C GLU A 177 -12.71 16.46 3.75
N TRP A 178 -12.96 17.65 3.22
CA TRP A 178 -13.06 17.86 1.79
C TRP A 178 -11.68 18.12 1.18
N SER A 179 -11.46 17.64 -0.04
CA SER A 179 -10.21 17.86 -0.77
C SER A 179 -10.47 18.16 -2.24
N GLY A 180 -9.51 18.81 -2.88
CA GLY A 180 -9.63 19.20 -4.29
C GLY A 180 -10.71 20.26 -4.51
N LEU A 181 -11.44 20.15 -5.61
CA LEU A 181 -12.48 21.13 -6.02
C LEU A 181 -13.66 21.22 -5.03
N SER A 182 -13.90 20.20 -4.22
CA SER A 182 -14.98 20.20 -3.22
C SER A 182 -14.65 21.01 -1.98
N TYR A 183 -13.42 21.54 -1.86
CA TYR A 183 -12.99 22.41 -0.76
C TYR A 183 -13.32 23.89 -1.03
N GLN A 184 -13.61 24.26 -2.30
CA GLN A 184 -13.98 25.61 -2.71
C GLN A 184 -15.49 25.83 -2.56
#